data_9fcf5867915f021b7c836e5fcd5c9ede
#
_entry.id   9fcf5867915f021b7c836e5fcd5c9ede
#
_cell.length_a   1.000
_cell.length_b   1.000
_cell.length_c   1.000
_cell.angle_alpha   90.00
_cell.angle_beta   90.00
_cell.angle_gamma   90.00
#
_symmetry.space_group_name_H-M   'P 1'
#
loop_
_entity.id
_entity.type
_entity.pdbx_description
1 polymer ?
#
loop_
_entity_poly.entity_id
_entity_poly.type
_entity_poly.pdbx_seq_one_letter_code
_entity_poly.pdbx_strand_id
1 'polypeptide(L)'
;VKRCNRVAFLHEGSLKGVGDPDAILEEFKDVFNPPALEHDTKNMQEEAEEEVIQVQHLVKAFGDFHAVDDISFSVHRGEIFGFLGANGAGKTTAMHILTGLSQPTGGHATVAGFSVSTEYEQIKRHIGYMSQKFSLYEDLTVAENIRLFGHIYGMASAEIESKLNRMLQRLQFTD
;
A
#
# COMPACT_ATOMS: atom_id res chain seq x y z
N VAL A 1 2.79 -11.65 -4.72
CA VAL A 1 1.95 -11.47 -5.91
C VAL A 1 0.76 -12.44 -5.87
N LYS A 2 0.91 -13.73 -5.54
CA LYS A 2 -0.18 -14.75 -5.46
C LYS A 2 -1.42 -14.37 -4.63
N ARG A 3 -1.37 -13.34 -3.80
CA ARG A 3 -2.49 -12.89 -2.96
C ARG A 3 -3.05 -11.52 -3.36
N CYS A 4 -2.58 -10.97 -4.47
CA CYS A 4 -3.10 -9.70 -4.99
C CYS A 4 -4.25 -9.96 -5.94
N ASN A 5 -5.27 -9.12 -5.92
CA ASN A 5 -6.36 -9.12 -6.88
C ASN A 5 -5.91 -8.47 -8.19
N ARG A 6 -5.18 -7.37 -8.09
CA ARG A 6 -4.59 -6.65 -9.22
C ARG A 6 -3.17 -6.21 -8.90
N VAL A 7 -2.39 -6.01 -9.94
CA VAL A 7 -0.99 -5.57 -9.86
C VAL A 7 -0.75 -4.40 -10.80
N ALA A 8 0.00 -3.41 -10.31
CA ALA A 8 0.54 -2.33 -11.13
C ALA A 8 2.04 -2.54 -11.34
N PHE A 9 2.48 -2.53 -12.60
CA PHE A 9 3.90 -2.60 -12.94
C PHE A 9 4.46 -1.22 -13.28
N LEU A 10 5.43 -0.77 -12.46
CA LEU A 10 6.15 0.49 -12.65
C LEU A 10 7.56 0.25 -13.18
N HIS A 11 7.95 1.05 -14.15
CA HIS A 11 9.31 1.08 -14.69
C HIS A 11 9.70 2.52 -15.00
N GLU A 12 10.87 2.97 -14.49
CA GLU A 12 11.38 4.33 -14.68
C GLU A 12 10.35 5.43 -14.37
N GLY A 13 9.67 5.30 -13.23
CA GLY A 13 8.66 6.25 -12.75
C GLY A 13 7.29 6.15 -13.43
N SER A 14 7.17 5.47 -14.56
CA SER A 14 5.95 5.35 -15.35
C SER A 14 5.21 4.04 -15.10
N LEU A 15 3.89 4.06 -15.22
CA LEU A 15 3.03 2.90 -15.13
C LEU A 15 2.98 2.19 -16.51
N LYS A 16 3.44 0.94 -16.56
CA LYS A 16 3.49 0.14 -17.81
C LYS A 16 2.26 -0.75 -17.99
N GLY A 17 1.64 -1.18 -16.90
CA GLY A 17 0.42 -1.96 -16.93
C GLY A 17 -0.23 -2.09 -15.56
N VAL A 18 -1.55 -2.27 -15.56
CA VAL A 18 -2.35 -2.62 -14.38
C VAL A 18 -3.33 -3.71 -14.77
N GLY A 19 -3.38 -4.80 -14.02
CA GLY A 19 -4.29 -5.89 -14.34
C GLY A 19 -4.11 -7.11 -13.45
N ASP A 20 -4.63 -8.22 -13.95
CA ASP A 20 -4.48 -9.52 -13.33
C ASP A 20 -2.99 -9.85 -13.11
N PRO A 21 -2.62 -10.40 -11.93
CA PRO A 21 -1.24 -10.69 -11.60
C PRO A 21 -0.51 -11.57 -12.60
N ASP A 22 -1.20 -12.57 -13.15
CA ASP A 22 -0.58 -13.53 -14.06
C ASP A 22 -0.40 -12.94 -15.46
N ALA A 23 -1.37 -12.15 -15.92
CA ALA A 23 -1.29 -11.43 -17.19
C ALA A 23 -0.12 -10.43 -17.17
N ILE A 24 0.02 -9.64 -16.11
CA ILE A 24 1.11 -8.67 -15.96
C ILE A 24 2.47 -9.38 -15.83
N LEU A 25 2.57 -10.48 -15.09
CA LEU A 25 3.81 -11.24 -14.96
C LEU A 25 4.23 -11.89 -16.27
N GLU A 26 3.30 -12.38 -17.08
CA GLU A 26 3.60 -12.96 -18.41
C GLU A 26 4.01 -11.88 -19.42
N GLU A 27 3.30 -10.73 -19.43
CA GLU A 27 3.60 -9.61 -20.32
C GLU A 27 4.99 -9.02 -20.07
N PHE A 28 5.41 -8.96 -18.79
CA PHE A 28 6.68 -8.36 -18.38
C PHE A 28 7.71 -9.39 -17.88
N LYS A 29 7.59 -10.67 -18.26
CA LYS A 29 8.45 -11.76 -17.82
C LYS A 29 9.94 -11.54 -18.08
N ASP A 30 10.29 -10.85 -19.15
CA ASP A 30 11.68 -10.55 -19.49
C ASP A 30 12.33 -9.54 -18.53
N VAL A 31 11.52 -8.77 -17.81
CA VAL A 31 11.98 -7.81 -16.79
C VAL A 31 12.02 -8.47 -15.40
N PHE A 32 11.14 -9.47 -15.18
CA PHE A 32 11.10 -10.27 -13.99
C PHE A 32 11.59 -11.69 -14.33
N ASN A 33 12.50 -12.22 -13.56
CA ASN A 33 12.84 -13.64 -13.58
C ASN A 33 12.21 -14.31 -12.35
N PRO A 34 10.88 -14.53 -12.33
CA PRO A 34 10.19 -15.07 -11.18
C PRO A 34 10.39 -16.57 -11.10
N PRO A 35 10.59 -17.16 -9.89
CA PRO A 35 10.47 -18.59 -9.73
C PRO A 35 9.03 -19.04 -10.06
N ALA A 36 8.89 -20.16 -10.75
CA ALA A 36 7.61 -20.75 -11.14
C ALA A 36 6.64 -20.89 -9.96
N LEU A 37 5.43 -20.36 -10.11
CA LEU A 37 4.41 -20.32 -9.07
C LEU A 37 3.13 -21.04 -9.55
N GLU A 38 2.63 -21.98 -8.73
CA GLU A 38 1.39 -22.73 -8.98
C GLU A 38 0.14 -21.91 -8.61
N HIS A 39 -0.91 -22.00 -9.42
CA HIS A 39 -2.13 -21.19 -9.34
C HIS A 39 -3.20 -21.76 -8.42
N ASP A 40 -3.85 -20.87 -7.69
CA ASP A 40 -5.16 -21.09 -7.09
C ASP A 40 -6.03 -19.85 -7.39
N THR A 41 -6.83 -19.93 -8.45
CA THR A 41 -7.79 -18.90 -8.83
C THR A 41 -9.14 -19.20 -8.20
N LYS A 42 -9.54 -18.42 -7.20
CA LYS A 42 -10.95 -18.36 -6.76
C LYS A 42 -11.56 -17.04 -7.20
N ASN A 43 -12.61 -17.19 -8.04
CA ASN A 43 -13.52 -16.15 -8.50
C ASN A 43 -14.02 -15.26 -7.35
N MET A 44 -13.85 -13.96 -7.51
CA MET A 44 -14.64 -12.97 -6.79
C MET A 44 -15.52 -12.26 -7.80
N GLN A 45 -16.84 -12.39 -7.60
CA GLN A 45 -17.88 -11.80 -8.43
C GLN A 45 -18.07 -10.31 -8.13
N GLU A 46 -18.47 -9.58 -9.17
CA GLU A 46 -18.71 -8.16 -9.27
C GLU A 46 -19.75 -7.66 -8.24
N GLU A 47 -19.29 -6.94 -7.22
CA GLU A 47 -20.10 -5.91 -6.56
C GLU A 47 -19.59 -4.56 -7.07
N ALA A 48 -20.47 -3.58 -7.30
CA ALA A 48 -20.12 -2.22 -7.75
C ALA A 48 -19.15 -1.60 -6.75
N GLU A 49 -17.86 -1.64 -7.07
CA GLU A 49 -16.77 -1.53 -6.13
C GLU A 49 -16.47 -0.06 -5.90
N GLU A 50 -16.67 0.38 -4.66
CA GLU A 50 -16.26 1.70 -4.20
C GLU A 50 -14.74 1.85 -4.38
N GLU A 51 -14.32 2.78 -5.24
CA GLU A 51 -12.92 3.13 -5.41
C GLU A 51 -12.42 3.85 -4.16
N VAL A 52 -11.53 3.19 -3.43
CA VAL A 52 -10.95 3.73 -2.18
C VAL A 52 -9.63 4.47 -2.42
N ILE A 53 -8.99 4.23 -3.56
CA ILE A 53 -7.85 5.00 -4.05
C ILE A 53 -8.10 5.33 -5.52
N GLN A 54 -8.00 6.59 -5.87
CA GLN A 54 -8.03 7.08 -7.25
C GLN A 54 -6.77 7.90 -7.52
N VAL A 55 -6.09 7.61 -8.61
CA VAL A 55 -4.87 8.30 -9.03
C VAL A 55 -5.02 8.71 -10.48
N GLN A 56 -4.85 10.00 -10.77
CA GLN A 56 -5.02 10.57 -12.10
C GLN A 56 -3.82 11.47 -12.43
N HIS A 57 -3.06 11.07 -13.46
CA HIS A 57 -1.92 11.81 -13.99
C HIS A 57 -0.92 12.23 -12.90
N LEU A 58 -0.68 11.35 -11.91
CA LEU A 58 0.16 11.65 -10.76
C LEU A 58 1.63 11.79 -11.19
N VAL A 59 2.22 12.91 -10.80
CA VAL A 59 3.63 13.22 -11.08
C VAL A 59 4.35 13.58 -9.79
N LYS A 60 5.58 13.11 -9.65
CA LYS A 60 6.54 13.57 -8.64
C LYS A 60 7.91 13.80 -9.25
N ALA A 61 8.26 15.05 -9.38
CA ALA A 61 9.58 15.47 -9.86
C ALA A 61 10.46 15.98 -8.70
N PHE A 62 11.76 15.75 -8.84
CA PHE A 62 12.83 16.30 -8.01
C PHE A 62 13.84 16.98 -8.95
N GLY A 63 13.67 18.29 -9.18
CA GLY A 63 14.35 18.99 -10.27
C GLY A 63 13.95 18.37 -11.62
N ASP A 64 14.92 17.98 -12.43
CA ASP A 64 14.69 17.37 -13.76
C ASP A 64 14.38 15.87 -13.69
N PHE A 65 14.50 15.25 -12.53
CA PHE A 65 14.24 13.82 -12.34
C PHE A 65 12.78 13.56 -11.97
N HIS A 66 12.04 12.80 -12.77
CA HIS A 66 10.70 12.34 -12.50
C HIS A 66 10.75 10.97 -11.80
N ALA A 67 10.52 10.96 -10.48
CA ALA A 67 10.45 9.74 -9.70
C ALA A 67 9.11 9.00 -9.89
N VAL A 68 8.05 9.75 -10.19
CA VAL A 68 6.74 9.27 -10.64
C VAL A 68 6.36 10.15 -11.83
N ASP A 69 6.02 9.53 -12.96
CA ASP A 69 5.78 10.21 -14.21
C ASP A 69 4.45 9.75 -14.83
N ASP A 70 3.44 10.60 -14.69
CA ASP A 70 2.10 10.47 -15.28
C ASP A 70 1.42 9.10 -15.03
N ILE A 71 1.33 8.66 -13.78
CA ILE A 71 0.65 7.41 -13.45
C ILE A 71 -0.82 7.62 -13.14
N SER A 72 -1.68 6.71 -13.62
CA SER A 72 -3.11 6.71 -13.37
C SER A 72 -3.60 5.28 -13.10
N PHE A 73 -4.31 5.08 -11.99
CA PHE A 73 -4.93 3.80 -11.61
C PHE A 73 -5.95 4.02 -10.49
N SER A 74 -6.79 3.01 -10.23
CA SER A 74 -7.69 2.97 -9.08
C SER A 74 -7.54 1.68 -8.30
N VAL A 75 -7.92 1.71 -7.03
CA VAL A 75 -7.99 0.55 -6.13
C VAL A 75 -9.36 0.52 -5.48
N HIS A 76 -9.98 -0.64 -5.44
CA HIS A 76 -11.33 -0.85 -4.95
C HIS A 76 -11.34 -1.36 -3.50
N ARG A 77 -12.47 -1.18 -2.83
CA ARG A 77 -12.65 -1.66 -1.45
C ARG A 77 -12.48 -3.18 -1.36
N GLY A 78 -11.66 -3.64 -0.40
CA GLY A 78 -11.38 -5.06 -0.19
C GLY A 78 -10.34 -5.65 -1.14
N GLU A 79 -9.87 -4.89 -2.14
CA GLU A 79 -8.86 -5.33 -3.08
C GLU A 79 -7.47 -5.41 -2.44
N ILE A 80 -6.70 -6.43 -2.80
CA ILE A 80 -5.26 -6.51 -2.53
C ILE A 80 -4.53 -6.08 -3.80
N PHE A 81 -4.04 -4.86 -3.79
CA PHE A 81 -3.37 -4.24 -4.93
C PHE A 81 -1.85 -4.27 -4.75
N GLY A 82 -1.11 -4.76 -5.73
CA GLY A 82 0.34 -4.89 -5.70
C GLY A 82 1.04 -3.88 -6.59
N PHE A 83 2.10 -3.23 -6.06
CA PHE A 83 3.03 -2.44 -6.87
C PHE A 83 4.26 -3.28 -7.21
N LEU A 84 4.50 -3.54 -8.49
CA LEU A 84 5.67 -4.22 -9.01
C LEU A 84 6.61 -3.24 -9.73
N GLY A 85 7.87 -3.61 -9.85
CA GLY A 85 8.88 -2.82 -10.56
C GLY A 85 10.26 -2.97 -9.91
N ALA A 86 11.31 -2.62 -10.65
CA ALA A 86 12.69 -2.61 -10.18
C ALA A 86 12.91 -1.62 -9.03
N ASN A 87 14.04 -1.71 -8.34
CA ASN A 87 14.44 -0.68 -7.38
C ASN A 87 14.64 0.65 -8.11
N GLY A 88 14.15 1.73 -7.53
CA GLY A 88 14.16 3.05 -8.17
C GLY A 88 13.00 3.34 -9.14
N ALA A 89 12.11 2.38 -9.42
CA ALA A 89 10.97 2.56 -10.34
C ALA A 89 9.84 3.50 -9.85
N GLY A 90 10.01 4.19 -8.73
CA GLY A 90 9.01 5.14 -8.21
C GLY A 90 8.01 4.58 -7.21
N LYS A 91 8.00 3.27 -6.94
CA LYS A 91 7.02 2.61 -6.04
C LYS A 91 6.91 3.27 -4.66
N THR A 92 8.05 3.44 -3.98
CA THR A 92 8.09 4.05 -2.65
C THR A 92 7.65 5.51 -2.68
N THR A 93 8.01 6.24 -3.75
CA THR A 93 7.60 7.63 -3.93
C THR A 93 6.08 7.74 -4.11
N ALA A 94 5.49 6.89 -4.96
CA ALA A 94 4.04 6.83 -5.11
C ALA A 94 3.33 6.48 -3.79
N MET A 95 3.82 5.47 -3.06
CA MET A 95 3.28 5.10 -1.74
C MET A 95 3.39 6.25 -0.73
N HIS A 96 4.50 7.02 -0.71
CA HIS A 96 4.64 8.17 0.17
C HIS A 96 3.63 9.27 -0.16
N ILE A 97 3.28 9.47 -1.43
CA ILE A 97 2.23 10.44 -1.80
C ILE A 97 0.87 9.95 -1.31
N LEU A 98 0.51 8.69 -1.59
CA LEU A 98 -0.78 8.11 -1.21
C LEU A 98 -0.98 8.02 0.31
N THR A 99 0.10 7.93 1.08
CA THR A 99 0.05 7.94 2.55
C THR A 99 0.15 9.33 3.18
N GLY A 100 0.22 10.38 2.35
CA GLY A 100 0.32 11.77 2.83
C GLY A 100 1.68 12.14 3.43
N LEU A 101 2.73 11.35 3.13
CA LEU A 101 4.12 11.61 3.58
C LEU A 101 4.88 12.52 2.60
N SER A 102 4.41 12.65 1.35
CA SER A 102 5.00 13.49 0.33
C SER A 102 3.91 14.14 -0.52
N GLN A 103 4.14 15.37 -0.97
CA GLN A 103 3.24 16.05 -1.88
C GLN A 103 3.58 15.71 -3.34
N PRO A 104 2.58 15.52 -4.22
CA PRO A 104 2.82 15.40 -5.66
C PRO A 104 3.28 16.74 -6.23
N THR A 105 3.93 16.73 -7.39
CA THR A 105 4.26 17.92 -8.18
C THR A 105 3.25 18.18 -9.28
N GLY A 106 2.42 17.20 -9.62
CA GLY A 106 1.35 17.30 -10.61
C GLY A 106 0.36 16.14 -10.48
N GLY A 107 -0.76 16.28 -11.17
CA GLY A 107 -1.85 15.30 -11.13
C GLY A 107 -2.69 15.38 -9.86
N HIS A 108 -3.57 14.39 -9.70
CA HIS A 108 -4.50 14.31 -8.59
C HIS A 108 -4.53 12.87 -8.03
N ALA A 109 -4.70 12.75 -6.72
CA ALA A 109 -5.05 11.48 -6.12
C ALA A 109 -5.93 11.67 -4.88
N THR A 110 -6.80 10.70 -4.64
CA THR A 110 -7.60 10.61 -3.43
C THR A 110 -7.39 9.24 -2.76
N VAL A 111 -7.42 9.23 -1.44
CA VAL A 111 -7.34 8.02 -0.62
C VAL A 111 -8.42 8.10 0.45
N ALA A 112 -9.28 7.09 0.53
CA ALA A 112 -10.45 7.06 1.40
C ALA A 112 -11.34 8.31 1.23
N GLY A 113 -11.44 8.84 0.00
CA GLY A 113 -12.20 10.04 -0.33
C GLY A 113 -11.49 11.37 -0.05
N PHE A 114 -10.28 11.36 0.55
CA PHE A 114 -9.52 12.56 0.89
C PHE A 114 -8.42 12.85 -0.13
N SER A 115 -8.24 14.12 -0.48
CA SER A 115 -7.20 14.58 -1.41
C SER A 115 -5.80 14.48 -0.79
N VAL A 116 -4.86 13.86 -1.51
CA VAL A 116 -3.45 13.76 -1.08
C VAL A 116 -2.77 15.13 -0.97
N SER A 117 -3.25 16.13 -1.70
CA SER A 117 -2.64 17.46 -1.74
C SER A 117 -3.12 18.37 -0.62
N THR A 118 -4.38 18.28 -0.21
CA THR A 118 -5.01 19.23 0.72
C THR A 118 -5.49 18.61 2.02
N GLU A 119 -5.74 17.30 2.04
CA GLU A 119 -6.36 16.59 3.17
C GLU A 119 -5.49 15.44 3.70
N TYR A 120 -4.18 15.52 3.51
CA TYR A 120 -3.22 14.47 3.89
C TYR A 120 -3.28 14.09 5.38
N GLU A 121 -3.66 15.01 6.27
CA GLU A 121 -3.85 14.71 7.70
C GLU A 121 -5.09 13.81 7.93
N GLN A 122 -6.13 13.94 7.11
CA GLN A 122 -7.28 13.04 7.17
C GLN A 122 -6.89 11.66 6.66
N ILE A 123 -6.13 11.58 5.57
CA ILE A 123 -5.62 10.32 5.05
C ILE A 123 -4.89 9.54 6.15
N LYS A 124 -3.94 10.16 6.86
CA LYS A 124 -3.17 9.53 7.95
C LYS A 124 -4.03 8.93 9.06
N ARG A 125 -5.22 9.51 9.30
CA ARG A 125 -6.18 9.00 10.31
C ARG A 125 -7.00 7.80 9.82
N HIS A 126 -7.08 7.59 8.51
CA HIS A 126 -7.94 6.57 7.90
C HIS A 126 -7.16 5.39 7.32
N ILE A 127 -5.83 5.43 7.32
CA ILE A 127 -4.97 4.36 6.80
C ILE A 127 -4.11 3.76 7.89
N GLY A 128 -3.73 2.48 7.71
CA GLY A 128 -2.58 1.87 8.40
C GLY A 128 -1.39 1.87 7.45
N TYR A 129 -0.24 2.32 7.92
CA TYR A 129 1.00 2.31 7.14
C TYR A 129 2.07 1.48 7.82
N MET A 130 2.62 0.52 7.10
CA MET A 130 3.78 -0.25 7.54
C MET A 130 4.96 0.05 6.60
N SER A 131 6.01 0.64 7.14
CA SER A 131 7.21 0.98 6.39
C SER A 131 8.03 -0.27 6.04
N GLN A 132 8.85 -0.19 4.99
CA GLN A 132 9.79 -1.25 4.62
C GLN A 132 10.86 -1.50 5.71
N LYS A 133 11.27 -0.45 6.43
CA LYS A 133 12.18 -0.57 7.58
C LYS A 133 11.38 -0.92 8.82
N PHE A 134 11.98 -1.73 9.69
CA PHE A 134 11.42 -2.03 11.00
C PHE A 134 11.13 -0.72 11.74
N SER A 135 9.87 -0.52 12.11
CA SER A 135 9.40 0.69 12.80
C SER A 135 9.00 0.41 14.26
N LEU A 136 9.26 -0.80 14.73
CA LEU A 136 9.04 -1.16 16.12
C LEU A 136 10.24 -0.74 16.96
N TYR A 137 9.99 -0.37 18.21
CA TYR A 137 11.04 -0.05 19.19
C TYR A 137 11.65 -1.35 19.70
N GLU A 138 12.93 -1.57 19.42
CA GLU A 138 13.64 -2.81 19.75
C GLU A 138 13.81 -2.99 21.28
N ASP A 139 13.84 -1.89 22.03
CA ASP A 139 13.93 -1.87 23.48
C ASP A 139 12.59 -2.19 24.20
N LEU A 140 11.48 -2.29 23.43
CA LEU A 140 10.16 -2.59 23.96
C LEU A 140 9.74 -4.02 23.59
N THR A 141 9.06 -4.68 24.51
CA THR A 141 8.39 -5.95 24.25
C THR A 141 7.30 -5.79 23.19
N VAL A 142 6.83 -6.91 22.62
CA VAL A 142 5.70 -6.94 21.67
C VAL A 142 4.48 -6.25 22.26
N ALA A 143 4.14 -6.54 23.52
CA ALA A 143 2.99 -5.95 24.20
C ALA A 143 3.15 -4.44 24.41
N GLU A 144 4.34 -3.97 24.78
CA GLU A 144 4.62 -2.55 24.95
C GLU A 144 4.59 -1.79 23.63
N ASN A 145 5.12 -2.36 22.55
CA ASN A 145 4.97 -1.79 21.22
C ASN A 145 3.50 -1.63 20.82
N ILE A 146 2.69 -2.67 21.00
CA ILE A 146 1.25 -2.62 20.66
C ILE A 146 0.54 -1.55 21.49
N ARG A 147 0.83 -1.46 22.79
CA ARG A 147 0.26 -0.42 23.67
C ARG A 147 0.66 0.97 23.23
N LEU A 148 1.95 1.18 22.93
CA LEU A 148 2.47 2.46 22.47
C LEU A 148 1.77 2.92 21.21
N PHE A 149 1.73 2.07 20.17
CA PHE A 149 1.05 2.41 18.92
C PHE A 149 -0.46 2.59 19.12
N GLY A 150 -1.12 1.76 19.93
CA GLY A 150 -2.52 1.93 20.27
C GLY A 150 -2.81 3.33 20.85
N HIS A 151 -1.97 3.81 21.77
CA HIS A 151 -2.11 5.15 22.34
C HIS A 151 -1.78 6.26 21.32
N ILE A 152 -0.76 6.08 20.47
CA ILE A 152 -0.44 7.04 19.40
C ILE A 152 -1.63 7.22 18.44
N TYR A 153 -2.36 6.12 18.14
CA TYR A 153 -3.56 6.16 17.32
C TYR A 153 -4.84 6.55 18.08
N GLY A 154 -4.71 6.98 19.35
CA GLY A 154 -5.82 7.51 20.15
C GLY A 154 -6.82 6.47 20.65
N MET A 155 -6.42 5.18 20.71
CA MET A 155 -7.27 4.11 21.21
C MET A 155 -7.39 4.16 22.73
N ALA A 156 -8.56 3.82 23.27
CA ALA A 156 -8.76 3.67 24.70
C ALA A 156 -7.99 2.44 25.25
N SER A 157 -7.43 2.55 26.46
CA SER A 157 -6.60 1.48 27.05
C SER A 157 -7.32 0.13 27.11
N ALA A 158 -8.62 0.10 27.43
CA ALA A 158 -9.41 -1.14 27.47
C ALA A 158 -9.53 -1.79 26.08
N GLU A 159 -9.63 -0.99 25.03
CA GLU A 159 -9.66 -1.48 23.63
C GLU A 159 -8.30 -2.04 23.23
N ILE A 160 -7.21 -1.34 23.60
CA ILE A 160 -5.83 -1.80 23.34
C ILE A 160 -5.60 -3.17 23.97
N GLU A 161 -5.94 -3.36 25.26
CA GLU A 161 -5.75 -4.64 25.95
C GLU A 161 -6.61 -5.76 25.31
N SER A 162 -7.84 -5.46 24.92
CA SER A 162 -8.71 -6.43 24.23
C SER A 162 -8.10 -6.87 22.87
N LYS A 163 -7.60 -5.92 22.08
CA LYS A 163 -6.96 -6.20 20.78
C LYS A 163 -5.63 -6.91 20.96
N LEU A 164 -4.82 -6.52 21.94
CA LEU A 164 -3.56 -7.15 22.30
C LEU A 164 -3.77 -8.64 22.61
N ASN A 165 -4.67 -8.97 23.53
CA ASN A 165 -4.95 -10.36 23.91
C ASN A 165 -5.39 -11.20 22.70
N ARG A 166 -6.29 -10.67 21.86
CA ARG A 166 -6.73 -11.34 20.64
C ARG A 166 -5.59 -11.58 19.66
N MET A 167 -4.67 -10.60 19.50
CA MET A 167 -3.52 -10.71 18.60
C MET A 167 -2.52 -11.74 19.11
N LEU A 168 -2.18 -11.72 20.41
CA LEU A 168 -1.28 -12.70 21.02
C LEU A 168 -1.81 -14.13 20.88
N GLN A 169 -3.12 -14.34 21.11
CA GLN A 169 -3.75 -15.64 20.88
C GLN A 169 -3.65 -16.10 19.41
N ARG A 170 -3.93 -15.19 18.44
CA ARG A 170 -3.84 -15.54 17.02
C ARG A 170 -2.42 -15.87 16.56
N LEU A 171 -1.42 -15.24 17.14
CA LEU A 171 -0.01 -15.44 16.85
C LEU A 171 0.61 -16.56 17.69
N GLN A 172 -0.16 -17.17 18.59
CA GLN A 172 0.30 -18.21 19.52
C GLN A 172 1.48 -17.74 20.43
N PHE A 173 1.51 -16.45 20.76
CA PHE A 173 2.41 -15.87 21.75
C PHE A 173 1.78 -15.91 23.14
N THR A 174 1.19 -17.02 23.49
CA THR A 174 0.62 -17.26 24.83
C THR A 174 1.58 -18.16 25.60
N ASP A 175 2.31 -17.57 26.53
CA ASP A 175 2.91 -18.28 27.63
C ASP A 175 2.07 -18.05 28.89
#